data_4cefc103d1eef98b74d4622c4271f1ad
#
_entry.id   4cefc103d1eef98b74d4622c4271f1ad
#
_cell.length_a   1.000
_cell.length_b   1.000
_cell.length_c   1.000
_cell.angle_alpha   90.00
_cell.angle_beta   90.00
_cell.angle_gamma   90.00
#
_symmetry.space_group_name_H-M   'P 1'
#
loop_
_entity.id
_entity.type
_entity.pdbx_description
1 polymer ?
#
loop_
_entity_poly.entity_id
_entity_poly.type
_entity_poly.pdbx_seq_one_letter_code
_entity_poly.pdbx_strand_id
1 'polypeptide(L)'
;MGVKGMKDLVKESKSLEDFWFQNSQVIIDGPNLYYSLYFNSNPKMDQQHGGDYTAFREQVRMFFTNLRRCNITALVVLDGGSEPGKEETVGARLKDKLQKAKRISESSAKTWDNILPPLVKDLFIQILQELQIEMEQCFGEADLTAVLRANERRCPVLSNDSDFYIFDVQEGFLSIDAFQWKRETNGAIPALRYRTSQFCDHFKVDRNHLPVFAAISGNDYSQLKDNGAFTGRYQPGGYYAHRSRAILRFLAGFKGRTSEEAVRAALQLAGETREEVIEHFLESTRKYALENPPRPNLPEWIIHEVHRGRLTSFVTSVLTQKSMTLTPLVEDFSKPSSYDASLRIRQFFYGLLVGTQPCKEYDRKGADAVCAKEVTPVVPSVTPEDLQKLELNNLNKVKC
;
A
#
# COMPACT_ATOMS: atom_id res chain seq x y z
N MET A 1 1.08 7.79 -1.72
CA MET A 1 0.19 8.94 -1.84
C MET A 1 -0.35 9.31 -0.50
N GLY A 2 -1.27 8.66 0.13
CA GLY A 2 -1.76 8.96 1.46
C GLY A 2 -2.32 10.40 1.64
N VAL A 3 -2.44 10.86 2.88
CA VAL A 3 -3.12 12.13 3.23
C VAL A 3 -2.27 13.37 2.93
N LYS A 4 -2.80 14.26 2.09
CA LYS A 4 -2.11 15.47 1.64
C LYS A 4 -1.81 16.44 2.79
N GLY A 5 -0.56 16.90 2.87
CA GLY A 5 -0.09 17.85 3.88
C GLY A 5 0.12 17.28 5.29
N MET A 6 -0.18 16.00 5.53
CA MET A 6 -0.11 15.39 6.85
C MET A 6 1.33 15.36 7.40
N LYS A 7 2.31 14.98 6.60
CA LYS A 7 3.73 14.89 7.03
C LYS A 7 4.27 16.25 7.51
N ASP A 8 3.86 17.35 6.90
CA ASP A 8 4.28 18.69 7.30
C ASP A 8 3.65 19.10 8.63
N LEU A 9 2.36 18.77 8.83
CA LEU A 9 1.67 19.02 10.09
C LEU A 9 2.26 18.21 11.25
N VAL A 10 2.64 16.96 11.01
CA VAL A 10 3.29 16.11 12.03
C VAL A 10 4.64 16.70 12.46
N LYS A 11 5.43 17.21 11.51
CA LYS A 11 6.69 17.92 11.83
C LYS A 11 6.45 19.19 12.63
N GLU A 12 5.42 19.97 12.26
CA GLU A 12 5.04 21.21 12.95
C GLU A 12 4.58 20.96 14.40
N SER A 13 3.74 19.96 14.60
CA SER A 13 3.14 19.64 15.89
C SER A 13 4.12 19.06 16.91
N LYS A 14 5.33 18.69 16.46
CA LYS A 14 6.31 17.95 17.28
C LYS A 14 5.72 16.68 17.91
N SER A 15 4.78 16.05 17.21
CA SER A 15 4.14 14.80 17.65
C SER A 15 5.00 13.55 17.41
N LEU A 16 6.27 13.75 17.05
CA LEU A 16 7.28 12.70 16.93
C LEU A 16 8.15 12.75 18.19
N GLU A 17 8.24 11.64 18.89
CA GLU A 17 9.11 11.47 20.05
C GLU A 17 10.28 10.54 19.72
N ASP A 18 11.47 10.84 20.28
CA ASP A 18 12.60 9.92 20.22
C ASP A 18 12.26 8.63 20.96
N PHE A 19 12.49 7.50 20.32
CA PHE A 19 12.09 6.20 20.82
C PHE A 19 13.19 5.15 20.57
N TRP A 20 13.59 4.46 21.61
CA TRP A 20 14.52 3.34 21.54
C TRP A 20 13.74 2.04 21.52
N PHE A 21 13.69 1.38 20.36
CA PHE A 21 12.83 0.23 20.12
C PHE A 21 13.56 -1.07 20.39
N GLN A 22 13.07 -1.85 21.34
CA GLN A 22 13.63 -3.13 21.76
C GLN A 22 12.60 -3.94 22.57
N ASN A 23 12.86 -5.26 22.76
CA ASN A 23 12.07 -6.14 23.63
C ASN A 23 10.55 -6.02 23.38
N SER A 24 10.14 -6.03 22.12
CA SER A 24 8.76 -5.72 21.71
C SER A 24 8.36 -6.48 20.45
N GLN A 25 7.13 -6.24 20.03
CA GLN A 25 6.63 -6.66 18.73
C GLN A 25 6.45 -5.44 17.81
N VAL A 26 6.39 -5.69 16.51
CA VAL A 26 6.08 -4.66 15.51
C VAL A 26 5.24 -5.25 14.38
N ILE A 27 4.22 -4.54 13.96
CA ILE A 27 3.52 -4.85 12.72
C ILE A 27 4.15 -4.05 11.59
N ILE A 28 4.56 -4.72 10.54
CA ILE A 28 5.28 -4.10 9.43
C ILE A 28 4.40 -4.10 8.19
N ASP A 29 4.21 -2.93 7.61
CA ASP A 29 3.68 -2.76 6.28
C ASP A 29 4.71 -3.30 5.26
N GLY A 30 4.45 -4.50 4.74
CA GLY A 30 5.37 -5.21 3.88
C GLY A 30 5.69 -4.46 2.58
N PRO A 31 4.69 -3.98 1.80
CA PRO A 31 4.88 -3.12 0.64
C PRO A 31 5.82 -1.94 0.86
N ASN A 32 5.61 -1.17 1.92
CA ASN A 32 6.48 -0.05 2.26
C ASN A 32 7.88 -0.50 2.66
N LEU A 33 8.00 -1.62 3.39
CA LEU A 33 9.30 -2.13 3.80
C LEU A 33 10.13 -2.61 2.60
N TYR A 34 9.60 -3.51 1.73
CA TYR A 34 10.41 -4.02 0.63
C TYR A 34 10.77 -2.93 -0.39
N TYR A 35 9.87 -1.94 -0.61
CA TYR A 35 10.14 -0.78 -1.43
C TYR A 35 11.31 0.05 -0.83
N SER A 36 11.25 0.33 0.46
CA SER A 36 12.31 1.09 1.16
C SER A 36 13.64 0.35 1.16
N LEU A 37 13.66 -0.96 1.42
CA LEU A 37 14.88 -1.75 1.41
C LEU A 37 15.52 -1.82 0.04
N TYR A 38 14.73 -1.81 -1.04
CA TYR A 38 15.23 -1.83 -2.41
C TYR A 38 15.84 -0.47 -2.79
N PHE A 39 15.10 0.62 -2.63
CA PHE A 39 15.49 1.94 -3.16
C PHE A 39 16.37 2.77 -2.23
N ASN A 40 16.36 2.51 -0.92
CA ASN A 40 17.22 3.19 0.06
C ASN A 40 18.51 2.41 0.37
N SER A 41 18.87 1.45 -0.49
CA SER A 41 20.12 0.71 -0.40
C SER A 41 21.34 1.58 -0.79
N ASN A 42 22.49 1.25 -0.23
CA ASN A 42 23.78 1.83 -0.64
C ASN A 42 24.81 0.70 -0.75
N PRO A 43 25.33 0.39 -1.94
CA PRO A 43 25.03 1.03 -3.24
C PRO A 43 23.56 0.82 -3.67
N LYS A 44 23.07 1.71 -4.56
CA LYS A 44 21.72 1.58 -5.13
C LYS A 44 21.60 0.33 -5.99
N MET A 45 20.51 -0.40 -5.81
CA MET A 45 20.21 -1.59 -6.61
C MET A 45 19.72 -1.22 -8.01
N ASP A 46 19.97 -2.10 -8.97
CA ASP A 46 19.51 -1.94 -10.35
C ASP A 46 17.99 -2.03 -10.45
N GLN A 47 17.40 -1.20 -11.27
CA GLN A 47 15.97 -1.23 -11.61
C GLN A 47 15.73 -1.20 -13.12
N GLN A 48 16.79 -1.03 -13.91
CA GLN A 48 16.72 -0.86 -15.36
C GLN A 48 16.91 -2.17 -16.11
N HIS A 49 17.76 -3.06 -15.60
CA HIS A 49 18.17 -4.29 -16.29
C HIS A 49 17.64 -5.56 -15.60
N GLY A 50 16.44 -5.49 -15.04
CA GLY A 50 15.74 -6.63 -14.46
C GLY A 50 15.76 -6.74 -12.95
N GLY A 51 16.67 -6.04 -12.26
CA GLY A 51 16.72 -5.99 -10.80
C GLY A 51 17.92 -6.68 -10.17
N ASP A 52 18.26 -6.31 -8.94
CA ASP A 52 19.37 -6.85 -8.15
C ASP A 52 18.84 -7.66 -6.96
N TYR A 53 18.43 -8.89 -7.25
CA TYR A 53 17.77 -9.76 -6.28
C TYR A 53 18.70 -10.31 -5.20
N THR A 54 19.98 -10.50 -5.52
CA THR A 54 20.97 -10.98 -4.54
C THR A 54 21.25 -9.93 -3.47
N ALA A 55 21.51 -8.70 -3.89
CA ALA A 55 21.71 -7.59 -2.96
C ALA A 55 20.44 -7.30 -2.13
N PHE A 56 19.27 -7.41 -2.74
CA PHE A 56 18.00 -7.24 -2.04
C PHE A 56 17.81 -8.33 -0.97
N ARG A 57 18.09 -9.59 -1.27
CA ARG A 57 18.04 -10.70 -0.29
C ARG A 57 18.89 -10.38 0.95
N GLU A 58 20.12 -9.90 0.75
CA GLU A 58 21.00 -9.56 1.85
C GLU A 58 20.47 -8.39 2.70
N GLN A 59 19.87 -7.38 2.08
CA GLN A 59 19.26 -6.26 2.83
C GLN A 59 18.09 -6.74 3.71
N VAL A 60 17.22 -7.59 3.16
CA VAL A 60 16.09 -8.16 3.92
C VAL A 60 16.59 -9.01 5.08
N ARG A 61 17.56 -9.91 4.84
CA ARG A 61 18.17 -10.75 5.89
C ARG A 61 18.79 -9.90 7.00
N MET A 62 19.54 -8.87 6.62
CA MET A 62 20.19 -7.95 7.58
C MET A 62 19.15 -7.22 8.43
N PHE A 63 18.06 -6.73 7.81
CA PHE A 63 16.99 -6.04 8.52
C PHE A 63 16.39 -6.95 9.63
N PHE A 64 15.94 -8.15 9.30
CA PHE A 64 15.33 -9.05 10.29
C PHE A 64 16.34 -9.60 11.30
N THR A 65 17.62 -9.77 10.92
CA THR A 65 18.68 -10.12 11.87
C THR A 65 18.86 -9.03 12.93
N ASN A 66 18.84 -7.74 12.53
CA ASN A 66 18.97 -6.64 13.47
C ASN A 66 17.74 -6.51 14.39
N LEU A 67 16.54 -6.78 13.88
CA LEU A 67 15.34 -6.87 14.75
C LEU A 67 15.53 -7.96 15.82
N ARG A 68 15.98 -9.15 15.44
CA ARG A 68 16.20 -10.26 16.38
C ARG A 68 17.26 -9.94 17.44
N ARG A 69 18.35 -9.24 17.06
CA ARG A 69 19.38 -8.78 18.01
C ARG A 69 18.82 -7.84 19.07
N CYS A 70 17.79 -7.09 18.74
CA CYS A 70 17.11 -6.19 19.66
C CYS A 70 15.90 -6.86 20.38
N ASN A 71 15.77 -8.20 20.28
CA ASN A 71 14.63 -8.94 20.81
C ASN A 71 13.29 -8.39 20.32
N ILE A 72 13.21 -8.05 19.01
CA ILE A 72 12.01 -7.56 18.35
C ILE A 72 11.47 -8.68 17.46
N THR A 73 10.19 -9.04 17.66
CA THR A 73 9.44 -9.94 16.80
C THR A 73 8.58 -9.14 15.84
N ALA A 74 8.44 -9.61 14.60
CA ALA A 74 7.71 -8.92 13.56
C ALA A 74 6.58 -9.78 13.00
N LEU A 75 5.41 -9.16 12.76
CA LEU A 75 4.40 -9.66 11.82
C LEU A 75 4.41 -8.74 10.60
N VAL A 76 4.64 -9.30 9.42
CA VAL A 76 4.60 -8.56 8.16
C VAL A 76 3.23 -8.73 7.52
N VAL A 77 2.54 -7.61 7.28
CA VAL A 77 1.24 -7.61 6.59
C VAL A 77 1.46 -7.22 5.13
N LEU A 78 0.85 -7.95 4.21
CA LEU A 78 1.04 -7.83 2.77
C LEU A 78 -0.27 -7.53 2.06
N ASP A 79 -0.24 -6.64 1.06
CA ASP A 79 -1.39 -6.40 0.19
C ASP A 79 -1.74 -7.65 -0.62
N GLY A 80 -3.05 -7.94 -0.72
CA GLY A 80 -3.60 -8.94 -1.62
C GLY A 80 -3.94 -8.34 -2.98
N GLY A 81 -4.80 -7.35 -3.03
CA GLY A 81 -5.24 -6.68 -4.25
C GLY A 81 -5.72 -5.26 -3.97
N SER A 82 -6.17 -4.56 -5.00
CA SER A 82 -6.82 -3.26 -4.83
C SER A 82 -8.24 -3.43 -4.28
N GLU A 83 -8.71 -2.43 -3.56
CA GLU A 83 -10.11 -2.41 -3.12
C GLU A 83 -11.05 -1.94 -4.26
N PRO A 84 -12.30 -2.41 -4.29
CA PRO A 84 -13.33 -1.82 -5.14
C PRO A 84 -13.50 -0.33 -4.86
N GLY A 85 -13.79 0.46 -5.92
CA GLY A 85 -13.94 1.92 -5.82
C GLY A 85 -12.63 2.70 -5.97
N LYS A 86 -11.50 2.04 -6.18
CA LYS A 86 -10.19 2.68 -6.44
C LYS A 86 -9.75 2.64 -7.92
N GLU A 87 -10.65 2.32 -8.86
CA GLU A 87 -10.29 2.12 -10.27
C GLU A 87 -9.64 3.36 -10.88
N GLU A 88 -10.14 4.54 -10.56
CA GLU A 88 -9.57 5.81 -11.04
C GLU A 88 -8.17 6.04 -10.45
N THR A 89 -8.00 5.81 -9.17
CA THR A 89 -6.71 5.91 -8.47
C THR A 89 -5.70 4.89 -9.02
N VAL A 90 -6.13 3.65 -9.25
CA VAL A 90 -5.30 2.60 -9.87
C VAL A 90 -4.88 3.01 -11.26
N GLY A 91 -5.80 3.51 -12.09
CA GLY A 91 -5.51 4.00 -13.44
C GLY A 91 -4.51 5.17 -13.44
N ALA A 92 -4.68 6.13 -12.55
CA ALA A 92 -3.74 7.25 -12.40
C ALA A 92 -2.34 6.78 -11.95
N ARG A 93 -2.28 5.84 -11.01
CA ARG A 93 -1.02 5.23 -10.53
C ARG A 93 -0.32 4.44 -11.63
N LEU A 94 -1.06 3.69 -12.45
CA LEU A 94 -0.49 2.97 -13.58
C LEU A 94 0.08 3.92 -14.61
N LYS A 95 -0.62 5.01 -14.92
CA LYS A 95 -0.14 6.03 -15.85
C LYS A 95 1.14 6.70 -15.34
N ASP A 96 1.21 7.05 -14.07
CA ASP A 96 2.43 7.59 -13.43
C ASP A 96 3.60 6.59 -13.50
N LYS A 97 3.33 5.31 -13.16
CA LYS A 97 4.34 4.24 -13.26
C LYS A 97 4.81 4.04 -14.71
N LEU A 98 3.90 4.09 -15.68
CA LEU A 98 4.23 3.98 -17.10
C LEU A 98 5.21 5.08 -17.52
N GLN A 99 4.93 6.33 -17.15
CA GLN A 99 5.81 7.45 -17.46
C GLN A 99 7.19 7.32 -16.79
N LYS A 100 7.22 6.85 -15.54
CA LYS A 100 8.48 6.57 -14.82
C LYS A 100 9.28 5.45 -15.50
N ALA A 101 8.64 4.33 -15.83
CA ALA A 101 9.28 3.21 -16.50
C ALA A 101 9.88 3.62 -17.84
N LYS A 102 9.15 4.43 -18.62
CA LYS A 102 9.63 4.97 -19.91
C LYS A 102 10.85 5.86 -19.71
N ARG A 103 10.82 6.82 -18.77
CA ARG A 103 11.99 7.68 -18.50
C ARG A 103 13.22 6.87 -18.06
N ILE A 104 13.03 5.82 -17.27
CA ILE A 104 14.12 4.95 -16.85
C ILE A 104 14.69 4.18 -18.06
N SER A 105 13.84 3.67 -18.95
CA SER A 105 14.29 2.90 -20.13
C SER A 105 15.05 3.75 -21.15
N GLU A 106 14.67 5.01 -21.30
CA GLU A 106 15.25 5.96 -22.25
C GLU A 106 16.51 6.68 -21.71
N SER A 107 16.72 6.64 -20.38
CA SER A 107 17.78 7.44 -19.74
C SER A 107 19.07 6.65 -19.59
N SER A 108 20.16 7.23 -20.09
CA SER A 108 21.53 6.79 -19.78
C SER A 108 22.05 7.37 -18.42
N ALA A 109 21.31 8.30 -17.81
CA ALA A 109 21.65 8.94 -16.54
C ALA A 109 20.76 8.43 -15.39
N LYS A 110 21.25 8.53 -14.15
CA LYS A 110 20.46 8.18 -12.96
C LYS A 110 19.24 9.10 -12.86
N THR A 111 18.04 8.52 -12.94
CA THR A 111 16.78 9.21 -12.68
C THR A 111 16.42 9.10 -11.18
N TRP A 112 15.57 10.02 -10.73
CA TRP A 112 14.96 9.95 -9.38
C TRP A 112 13.68 9.09 -9.35
N ASP A 113 13.29 8.58 -10.53
CA ASP A 113 12.15 7.69 -10.67
C ASP A 113 12.46 6.30 -10.13
N ASN A 114 11.47 5.67 -9.54
CA ASN A 114 11.57 4.34 -8.96
C ASN A 114 10.51 3.42 -9.55
N ILE A 115 10.94 2.34 -10.17
CA ILE A 115 10.09 1.22 -10.63
C ILE A 115 10.61 -0.06 -9.98
N LEU A 116 9.79 -0.65 -9.15
CA LEU A 116 10.16 -1.88 -8.45
C LEU A 116 10.27 -3.05 -9.45
N PRO A 117 11.39 -3.77 -9.48
CA PRO A 117 11.53 -4.96 -10.32
C PRO A 117 10.47 -6.03 -9.98
N PRO A 118 9.98 -6.78 -10.97
CA PRO A 118 8.77 -7.59 -10.85
C PRO A 118 8.84 -8.69 -9.78
N LEU A 119 10.00 -9.29 -9.53
CA LEU A 119 10.12 -10.40 -8.57
C LEU A 119 10.49 -9.97 -7.14
N VAL A 120 10.57 -8.66 -6.85
CA VAL A 120 10.97 -8.19 -5.51
C VAL A 120 9.97 -8.61 -4.44
N LYS A 121 8.66 -8.52 -4.72
CA LYS A 121 7.62 -8.97 -3.78
C LYS A 121 7.70 -10.47 -3.52
N ASP A 122 7.82 -11.28 -4.58
CA ASP A 122 7.85 -12.75 -4.46
C ASP A 122 9.11 -13.21 -3.70
N LEU A 123 10.26 -12.62 -4.04
CA LEU A 123 11.50 -12.88 -3.31
C LEU A 123 11.41 -12.45 -1.83
N PHE A 124 10.78 -11.31 -1.55
CA PHE A 124 10.56 -10.87 -0.17
C PHE A 124 9.75 -11.91 0.62
N ILE A 125 8.63 -12.39 0.07
CA ILE A 125 7.81 -13.44 0.68
C ILE A 125 8.62 -14.72 0.90
N GLN A 126 9.40 -15.14 -0.09
CA GLN A 126 10.27 -16.31 0.04
C GLN A 126 11.28 -16.16 1.20
N ILE A 127 11.88 -14.97 1.33
CA ILE A 127 12.86 -14.71 2.41
C ILE A 127 12.16 -14.71 3.78
N LEU A 128 10.95 -14.16 3.89
CA LEU A 128 10.17 -14.22 5.14
C LEU A 128 9.93 -15.68 5.56
N GLN A 129 9.56 -16.54 4.60
CA GLN A 129 9.35 -17.98 4.84
C GLN A 129 10.65 -18.67 5.28
N GLU A 130 11.77 -18.43 4.57
CA GLU A 130 13.10 -18.96 4.93
C GLU A 130 13.55 -18.53 6.33
N LEU A 131 13.29 -17.30 6.70
CA LEU A 131 13.62 -16.73 8.01
C LEU A 131 12.58 -17.05 9.09
N GLN A 132 11.50 -17.74 8.74
CA GLN A 132 10.38 -18.01 9.66
C GLN A 132 9.83 -16.73 10.30
N ILE A 133 9.72 -15.67 9.53
CA ILE A 133 9.05 -14.43 9.95
C ILE A 133 7.55 -14.61 9.75
N GLU A 134 6.78 -14.28 10.78
CA GLU A 134 5.33 -14.31 10.71
C GLU A 134 4.84 -13.31 9.66
N MET A 135 3.91 -13.75 8.80
CA MET A 135 3.31 -12.89 7.78
C MET A 135 1.83 -13.19 7.59
N GLU A 136 1.08 -12.17 7.18
CA GLU A 136 -0.33 -12.25 6.82
C GLU A 136 -0.56 -11.49 5.52
N GLN A 137 -1.00 -12.19 4.46
CA GLN A 137 -1.42 -11.53 3.22
C GLN A 137 -2.93 -11.29 3.26
N CYS A 138 -3.33 -10.04 3.01
CA CYS A 138 -4.73 -9.63 2.93
C CYS A 138 -5.36 -10.00 1.59
N PHE A 139 -6.67 -9.90 1.47
CA PHE A 139 -7.38 -9.94 0.19
C PHE A 139 -7.40 -8.57 -0.50
N GLY A 140 -7.49 -7.49 0.28
CA GLY A 140 -7.38 -6.10 -0.13
C GLY A 140 -6.08 -5.46 0.33
N GLU A 141 -6.16 -4.21 0.73
CA GLU A 141 -5.03 -3.44 1.27
C GLU A 141 -4.65 -3.89 2.68
N ALA A 142 -3.38 -3.72 3.02
CA ALA A 142 -2.82 -4.17 4.29
C ALA A 142 -3.08 -3.21 5.46
N ASP A 143 -3.35 -1.93 5.20
CA ASP A 143 -3.32 -0.86 6.20
C ASP A 143 -4.23 -1.13 7.39
N LEU A 144 -5.52 -1.38 7.14
CA LEU A 144 -6.49 -1.66 8.20
C LEU A 144 -6.10 -2.91 9.00
N THR A 145 -5.70 -3.99 8.31
CA THR A 145 -5.26 -5.22 8.97
C THR A 145 -4.03 -4.97 9.83
N ALA A 146 -3.07 -4.19 9.35
CA ALA A 146 -1.88 -3.82 10.13
C ALA A 146 -2.25 -3.08 11.43
N VAL A 147 -3.20 -2.14 11.36
CA VAL A 147 -3.68 -1.42 12.56
C VAL A 147 -4.42 -2.35 13.53
N LEU A 148 -5.31 -3.20 13.03
CA LEU A 148 -6.04 -4.16 13.86
C LEU A 148 -5.08 -5.10 14.59
N ARG A 149 -4.09 -5.67 13.88
CA ARG A 149 -3.05 -6.53 14.48
C ARG A 149 -2.17 -5.78 15.48
N ALA A 150 -1.82 -4.52 15.19
CA ALA A 150 -1.04 -3.69 16.10
C ALA A 150 -1.78 -3.43 17.42
N ASN A 151 -3.05 -3.09 17.34
CA ASN A 151 -3.88 -2.86 18.51
C ASN A 151 -4.14 -4.15 19.30
N GLU A 152 -4.40 -5.26 18.62
CA GLU A 152 -4.53 -6.60 19.22
C GLU A 152 -3.28 -7.01 20.00
N ARG A 153 -2.09 -6.82 19.40
CA ARG A 153 -0.80 -7.20 19.97
C ARG A 153 -0.17 -6.12 20.86
N ARG A 154 -0.80 -4.97 20.98
CA ARG A 154 -0.30 -3.81 21.74
C ARG A 154 1.12 -3.45 21.35
N CYS A 155 1.32 -3.21 20.06
CA CYS A 155 2.61 -2.86 19.50
C CYS A 155 2.45 -1.81 18.38
N PRO A 156 3.54 -1.10 18.01
CA PRO A 156 3.46 -0.09 16.96
C PRO A 156 3.38 -0.69 15.56
N VAL A 157 2.92 0.13 14.59
CA VAL A 157 3.04 -0.13 13.15
C VAL A 157 4.31 0.53 12.62
N LEU A 158 5.01 -0.14 11.70
CA LEU A 158 6.17 0.37 10.97
C LEU A 158 5.82 0.51 9.48
N SER A 159 5.71 1.73 8.97
CA SER A 159 5.41 2.06 7.57
C SER A 159 5.94 3.46 7.21
N ASN A 160 5.81 3.86 5.95
CA ASN A 160 5.99 5.25 5.50
C ASN A 160 4.68 5.85 4.97
N ASP A 161 3.56 5.09 5.00
CA ASP A 161 2.29 5.63 4.54
C ASP A 161 1.71 6.62 5.55
N SER A 162 1.22 7.73 5.04
CA SER A 162 0.66 8.79 5.86
C SER A 162 -0.74 8.50 6.38
N ASP A 163 -1.39 7.46 5.90
CA ASP A 163 -2.69 7.02 6.42
C ASP A 163 -2.56 6.51 7.86
N PHE A 164 -1.39 5.98 8.25
CA PHE A 164 -1.12 5.60 9.65
C PHE A 164 -1.06 6.76 10.64
N TYR A 165 -0.98 8.01 10.16
CA TYR A 165 -1.17 9.18 11.03
C TYR A 165 -2.64 9.46 11.34
N ILE A 166 -3.56 8.90 10.56
CA ILE A 166 -5.02 9.06 10.72
C ILE A 166 -5.60 7.92 11.56
N PHE A 167 -5.17 6.68 11.27
CA PHE A 167 -5.60 5.51 12.03
C PHE A 167 -5.28 5.62 13.52
N ASP A 168 -6.12 5.01 14.33
CA ASP A 168 -5.89 4.90 15.78
C ASP A 168 -4.97 3.71 16.10
N VAL A 169 -3.67 3.93 15.97
CA VAL A 169 -2.66 2.97 16.42
C VAL A 169 -2.31 3.27 17.87
N GLN A 170 -2.79 2.44 18.80
CA GLN A 170 -2.69 2.71 20.26
C GLN A 170 -1.23 2.85 20.74
N GLU A 171 -0.32 1.99 20.28
CA GLU A 171 1.11 2.03 20.63
C GLU A 171 1.93 2.93 19.72
N GLY A 172 1.27 3.58 18.76
CA GLY A 172 1.87 4.58 17.88
C GLY A 172 2.37 4.00 16.56
N PHE A 173 2.89 4.90 15.75
CA PHE A 173 3.36 4.65 14.40
C PHE A 173 4.84 5.02 14.29
N LEU A 174 5.64 4.12 13.71
CA LEU A 174 7.06 4.30 13.44
C LEU A 174 7.25 4.50 11.93
N SER A 175 7.92 5.59 11.53
CA SER A 175 8.28 5.77 10.12
C SER A 175 9.50 4.93 9.77
N ILE A 176 9.45 4.17 8.67
CA ILE A 176 10.59 3.39 8.15
C ILE A 176 11.79 4.29 7.91
N ASP A 177 11.58 5.51 7.38
CA ASP A 177 12.66 6.46 7.09
C ASP A 177 13.40 6.94 8.35
N ALA A 178 12.72 6.94 9.50
CA ALA A 178 13.28 7.32 10.79
C ALA A 178 13.69 6.10 11.66
N PHE A 179 13.42 4.88 11.19
CA PHE A 179 13.76 3.64 11.85
C PHE A 179 15.19 3.23 11.51
N GLN A 180 16.16 3.59 12.38
CA GLN A 180 17.59 3.47 12.11
C GLN A 180 18.11 2.04 12.33
N TRP A 181 17.50 1.06 11.73
CA TRP A 181 17.76 -0.37 11.94
C TRP A 181 19.23 -0.80 11.67
N LYS A 182 20.00 -0.03 10.89
CA LYS A 182 21.46 -0.22 10.67
C LYS A 182 22.33 0.32 11.81
N ARG A 183 21.74 1.10 12.73
CA ARG A 183 22.44 1.76 13.85
C ARG A 183 21.98 1.22 15.19
N GLU A 184 21.85 -0.12 15.28
CA GLU A 184 21.56 -0.79 16.56
C GLU A 184 22.63 -0.41 17.58
N THR A 185 22.18 0.00 18.76
CA THR A 185 23.03 0.41 19.85
C THR A 185 22.49 -0.18 21.16
N ASN A 186 23.32 -0.95 21.85
CA ASN A 186 22.97 -1.58 23.14
C ASN A 186 21.69 -2.45 23.06
N GLY A 187 21.46 -3.15 21.94
CA GLY A 187 20.27 -3.98 21.75
C GLY A 187 18.99 -3.20 21.49
N ALA A 188 19.06 -1.94 21.09
CA ALA A 188 17.92 -1.11 20.74
C ALA A 188 18.11 -0.41 19.39
N ILE A 189 17.02 -0.15 18.69
CA ILE A 189 16.98 0.57 17.41
C ILE A 189 16.44 1.99 17.65
N PRO A 190 17.19 3.04 17.32
CA PRO A 190 16.68 4.40 17.37
C PRO A 190 15.57 4.60 16.35
N ALA A 191 14.46 5.21 16.76
CA ALA A 191 13.30 5.48 15.92
C ALA A 191 12.62 6.79 16.33
N LEU A 192 11.73 7.29 15.49
CA LEU A 192 10.76 8.33 15.85
C LEU A 192 9.37 7.70 15.92
N ARG A 193 8.70 7.88 17.05
CA ARG A 193 7.34 7.38 17.26
C ARG A 193 6.34 8.52 17.21
N TYR A 194 5.32 8.38 16.38
CA TYR A 194 4.16 9.26 16.34
C TYR A 194 3.07 8.75 17.27
N ARG A 195 2.44 9.68 18.00
CA ARG A 195 1.24 9.40 18.78
C ARG A 195 0.11 10.34 18.37
N THR A 196 -1.01 9.76 17.96
CA THR A 196 -2.21 10.50 17.55
C THR A 196 -2.72 11.46 18.63
N SER A 197 -2.62 11.08 19.90
CA SER A 197 -3.03 11.94 21.03
C SER A 197 -2.26 13.27 21.07
N GLN A 198 -0.93 13.24 20.91
CA GLN A 198 -0.09 14.45 20.93
C GLN A 198 -0.43 15.38 19.75
N PHE A 199 -0.71 14.81 18.58
CA PHE A 199 -1.14 15.56 17.41
C PHE A 199 -2.50 16.24 17.63
N CYS A 200 -3.47 15.49 18.12
CA CYS A 200 -4.80 15.99 18.43
C CYS A 200 -4.78 17.08 19.49
N ASP A 201 -3.94 16.92 20.54
CA ASP A 201 -3.78 17.93 21.60
C ASP A 201 -3.15 19.22 21.07
N HIS A 202 -2.16 19.12 20.17
CA HIS A 202 -1.52 20.29 19.57
C HIS A 202 -2.51 21.11 18.73
N PHE A 203 -3.28 20.47 17.85
CA PHE A 203 -4.23 21.15 16.97
C PHE A 203 -5.61 21.36 17.59
N LYS A 204 -5.84 20.88 18.82
CA LYS A 204 -7.14 20.95 19.54
C LYS A 204 -8.29 20.27 18.77
N VAL A 205 -7.97 19.26 17.98
CA VAL A 205 -8.92 18.52 17.14
C VAL A 205 -9.33 17.23 17.85
N ASP A 206 -10.60 16.83 17.71
CA ASP A 206 -11.04 15.51 18.16
C ASP A 206 -10.46 14.41 17.27
N ARG A 207 -9.99 13.32 17.87
CA ARG A 207 -9.47 12.16 17.15
C ARG A 207 -10.47 11.64 16.11
N ASN A 208 -11.75 11.61 16.43
CA ASN A 208 -12.82 11.15 15.54
C ASN A 208 -12.95 12.01 14.26
N HIS A 209 -12.36 13.20 14.24
CA HIS A 209 -12.34 14.07 13.09
C HIS A 209 -11.08 13.92 12.20
N LEU A 210 -10.10 13.10 12.58
CA LEU A 210 -8.95 12.84 11.70
C LEU A 210 -9.35 12.14 10.39
N PRO A 211 -10.28 11.16 10.36
CA PRO A 211 -10.82 10.64 9.11
C PRO A 211 -11.49 11.72 8.25
N VAL A 212 -12.21 12.66 8.87
CA VAL A 212 -12.81 13.81 8.17
C VAL A 212 -11.72 14.71 7.58
N PHE A 213 -10.67 14.99 8.37
CA PHE A 213 -9.50 15.72 7.89
C PHE A 213 -8.88 15.05 6.66
N ALA A 214 -8.67 13.73 6.68
CA ALA A 214 -8.12 12.98 5.57
C ALA A 214 -8.99 13.08 4.31
N ALA A 215 -10.30 12.88 4.45
CA ALA A 215 -11.24 12.96 3.33
C ALA A 215 -11.28 14.36 2.69
N ILE A 216 -11.28 15.42 3.47
CA ILE A 216 -11.33 16.80 2.97
C ILE A 216 -9.98 17.26 2.40
N SER A 217 -8.86 16.93 3.06
CA SER A 217 -7.52 17.28 2.60
C SER A 217 -7.14 16.60 1.30
N GLY A 218 -7.62 15.38 1.12
CA GLY A 218 -7.38 14.48 0.00
C GLY A 218 -6.60 13.25 0.43
N ASN A 219 -7.22 12.10 0.24
CA ASN A 219 -6.66 10.76 0.38
C ASN A 219 -6.84 9.97 -0.92
N ASP A 220 -6.74 8.66 -0.86
CA ASP A 220 -6.89 7.79 -2.04
C ASP A 220 -8.34 7.61 -2.51
N TYR A 221 -9.32 8.05 -1.72
CA TYR A 221 -10.76 7.87 -1.96
C TYR A 221 -11.47 9.17 -2.33
N SER A 222 -11.08 10.29 -1.72
CA SER A 222 -11.76 11.56 -1.91
C SER A 222 -10.80 12.74 -1.85
N GLN A 223 -11.20 13.84 -2.50
CA GLN A 223 -10.50 15.12 -2.40
C GLN A 223 -11.50 16.27 -2.62
N LEU A 224 -11.62 17.15 -1.63
CA LEU A 224 -12.46 18.35 -1.78
C LEU A 224 -11.73 19.42 -2.58
N LYS A 225 -12.36 19.87 -3.67
CA LYS A 225 -11.96 21.06 -4.42
C LYS A 225 -12.71 22.25 -3.80
N ASP A 226 -12.07 22.94 -2.88
CA ASP A 226 -12.69 23.98 -2.05
C ASP A 226 -12.49 25.40 -2.55
N ASN A 227 -11.81 25.59 -3.69
CA ASN A 227 -11.55 26.88 -4.31
C ASN A 227 -11.06 27.97 -3.33
N GLY A 228 -10.36 27.56 -2.28
CA GLY A 228 -9.84 28.44 -1.23
C GLY A 228 -10.82 28.72 -0.09
N ALA A 229 -11.93 27.98 0.04
CA ALA A 229 -12.93 28.18 1.08
C ALA A 229 -12.34 28.13 2.50
N PHE A 230 -11.33 27.28 2.75
CA PHE A 230 -10.66 27.21 4.05
C PHE A 230 -9.54 28.24 4.25
N THR A 231 -8.90 28.73 3.19
CA THR A 231 -7.70 29.58 3.28
C THR A 231 -7.92 31.02 2.89
N GLY A 232 -9.09 31.36 2.34
CA GLY A 232 -9.28 32.65 1.65
C GLY A 232 -8.54 32.67 0.33
N ARG A 233 -8.31 33.86 -0.24
CA ARG A 233 -7.67 34.00 -1.55
C ARG A 233 -6.22 33.46 -1.52
N TYR A 234 -5.88 32.72 -2.57
CA TYR A 234 -4.62 32.05 -2.90
C TYR A 234 -3.36 32.83 -2.52
N GLN A 235 -2.41 32.15 -1.79
CA GLN A 235 -1.02 32.57 -1.67
C GLN A 235 -0.10 31.51 -2.31
N PRO A 236 0.83 31.91 -3.22
CA PRO A 236 1.81 31.01 -3.80
C PRO A 236 2.84 30.55 -2.74
N GLY A 237 3.16 29.26 -2.76
CA GLY A 237 4.16 28.65 -1.86
C GLY A 237 3.54 28.05 -0.59
N GLY A 238 3.71 26.75 -0.42
CA GLY A 238 3.24 26.03 0.77
C GLY A 238 1.72 25.80 0.85
N TYR A 239 1.01 25.85 -0.26
CA TYR A 239 -0.45 25.74 -0.36
C TYR A 239 -1.04 24.59 0.47
N TYR A 240 -0.49 23.39 0.36
CA TYR A 240 -1.03 22.22 1.08
C TYR A 240 -0.89 22.34 2.59
N ALA A 241 0.23 22.81 3.10
CA ALA A 241 0.44 22.97 4.55
C ALA A 241 -0.50 24.02 5.13
N HIS A 242 -0.69 25.14 4.45
CA HIS A 242 -1.61 26.20 4.88
C HIS A 242 -3.07 25.73 4.83
N ARG A 243 -3.47 25.04 3.76
CA ARG A 243 -4.81 24.47 3.60
C ARG A 243 -5.10 23.43 4.69
N SER A 244 -4.20 22.47 4.89
CA SER A 244 -4.36 21.42 5.87
C SER A 244 -4.47 21.98 7.29
N ARG A 245 -3.68 23.00 7.65
CA ARG A 245 -3.79 23.69 8.93
C ARG A 245 -5.14 24.42 9.08
N ALA A 246 -5.63 25.05 8.02
CA ALA A 246 -6.93 25.73 8.04
C ALA A 246 -8.08 24.71 8.23
N ILE A 247 -8.00 23.54 7.58
CA ILE A 247 -8.96 22.45 7.79
C ILE A 247 -8.93 21.97 9.24
N LEU A 248 -7.75 21.75 9.85
CA LEU A 248 -7.66 21.35 11.26
C LEU A 248 -8.26 22.41 12.21
N ARG A 249 -8.01 23.70 11.96
CA ARG A 249 -8.63 24.80 12.75
C ARG A 249 -10.15 24.79 12.61
N PHE A 250 -10.66 24.54 11.41
CA PHE A 250 -12.10 24.40 11.18
C PHE A 250 -12.65 23.23 11.99
N LEU A 251 -12.01 22.04 11.92
CA LEU A 251 -12.43 20.84 12.63
C LEU A 251 -12.33 20.96 14.15
N ALA A 252 -11.40 21.76 14.67
CA ALA A 252 -11.31 22.05 16.09
C ALA A 252 -12.59 22.71 16.66
N GLY A 253 -13.35 23.42 15.81
CA GLY A 253 -14.67 23.97 16.15
C GLY A 253 -15.79 22.93 16.28
N PHE A 254 -15.54 21.69 15.87
CA PHE A 254 -16.50 20.58 15.92
C PHE A 254 -16.29 19.62 17.08
N LYS A 255 -15.50 19.98 18.07
CA LYS A 255 -15.25 19.15 19.24
C LYS A 255 -16.57 18.70 19.91
N GLY A 256 -16.72 17.38 20.08
CA GLY A 256 -17.92 16.78 20.65
C GLY A 256 -19.11 16.65 19.68
N ARG A 257 -18.92 16.99 18.40
CA ARG A 257 -19.91 16.75 17.34
C ARG A 257 -19.56 15.50 16.54
N THR A 258 -20.51 15.04 15.72
CA THR A 258 -20.32 13.86 14.87
C THR A 258 -19.43 14.15 13.66
N SER A 259 -18.81 13.10 13.11
CA SER A 259 -18.06 13.21 11.86
C SER A 259 -18.95 13.64 10.70
N GLU A 260 -20.21 13.22 10.68
CA GLU A 260 -21.18 13.60 9.66
C GLU A 260 -21.46 15.11 9.69
N GLU A 261 -21.69 15.70 10.89
CA GLU A 261 -21.87 17.15 11.02
C GLU A 261 -20.65 17.93 10.51
N ALA A 262 -19.44 17.45 10.81
CA ALA A 262 -18.21 18.05 10.36
C ALA A 262 -18.03 17.96 8.83
N VAL A 263 -18.35 16.80 8.21
CA VAL A 263 -18.32 16.63 6.74
C VAL A 263 -19.31 17.55 6.06
N ARG A 264 -20.58 17.55 6.51
CA ARG A 264 -21.65 18.41 5.93
C ARG A 264 -21.27 19.88 6.00
N ALA A 265 -20.77 20.36 7.12
CA ALA A 265 -20.36 21.74 7.29
C ALA A 265 -19.15 22.10 6.42
N ALA A 266 -18.17 21.19 6.26
CA ALA A 266 -17.02 21.41 5.41
C ALA A 266 -17.40 21.50 3.92
N LEU A 267 -18.29 20.62 3.46
CA LEU A 267 -18.81 20.62 2.10
C LEU A 267 -19.66 21.87 1.82
N GLN A 268 -20.52 22.25 2.75
CA GLN A 268 -21.32 23.48 2.65
C GLN A 268 -20.42 24.72 2.56
N LEU A 269 -19.33 24.79 3.33
CA LEU A 269 -18.35 25.87 3.25
C LEU A 269 -17.70 25.95 1.85
N ALA A 270 -17.51 24.83 1.19
CA ALA A 270 -16.99 24.74 -0.18
C ALA A 270 -18.06 24.94 -1.27
N GLY A 271 -19.33 25.20 -0.89
CA GLY A 271 -20.44 25.37 -1.81
C GLY A 271 -21.02 24.06 -2.35
N GLU A 272 -20.73 22.92 -1.70
CA GLU A 272 -21.26 21.61 -2.10
C GLU A 272 -22.34 21.15 -1.12
N THR A 273 -23.51 20.80 -1.64
CA THR A 273 -24.67 20.40 -0.82
C THR A 273 -25.38 19.15 -1.33
N ARG A 274 -24.90 18.53 -2.41
CA ARG A 274 -25.51 17.34 -2.99
C ARG A 274 -25.29 16.15 -2.08
N GLU A 275 -26.37 15.42 -1.77
CA GLU A 275 -26.33 14.30 -0.84
C GLU A 275 -25.41 13.16 -1.31
N GLU A 276 -25.35 12.88 -2.59
CA GLU A 276 -24.45 11.90 -3.19
C GLU A 276 -22.97 12.20 -2.95
N VAL A 277 -22.60 13.49 -2.95
CA VAL A 277 -21.22 13.93 -2.66
C VAL A 277 -20.94 13.81 -1.17
N ILE A 278 -21.92 14.20 -0.33
CA ILE A 278 -21.80 14.06 1.12
C ILE A 278 -21.56 12.59 1.48
N GLU A 279 -22.38 11.68 0.94
CA GLU A 279 -22.22 10.23 1.21
C GLU A 279 -20.86 9.70 0.75
N HIS A 280 -20.37 10.13 -0.42
CA HIS A 280 -19.03 9.76 -0.89
C HIS A 280 -17.92 10.17 0.09
N PHE A 281 -18.01 11.37 0.69
CA PHE A 281 -17.06 11.81 1.70
C PHE A 281 -17.21 11.05 3.03
N LEU A 282 -18.44 10.72 3.42
CA LEU A 282 -18.70 9.89 4.59
C LEU A 282 -18.16 8.47 4.41
N GLU A 283 -18.33 7.86 3.24
CA GLU A 283 -17.72 6.58 2.90
C GLU A 283 -16.19 6.63 2.99
N SER A 284 -15.59 7.72 2.50
CA SER A 284 -14.14 7.95 2.63
C SER A 284 -13.68 8.02 4.09
N THR A 285 -14.49 8.59 5.00
CA THR A 285 -14.17 8.60 6.45
C THR A 285 -14.28 7.20 7.07
N ARG A 286 -15.26 6.39 6.65
CA ARG A 286 -15.47 5.02 7.15
C ARG A 286 -14.30 4.09 6.84
N LYS A 287 -13.45 4.41 5.84
CA LYS A 287 -12.24 3.64 5.52
C LYS A 287 -11.22 3.58 6.65
N TYR A 288 -11.30 4.51 7.59
CA TYR A 288 -10.45 4.52 8.79
C TYR A 288 -11.12 3.90 10.03
N ALA A 289 -12.35 3.37 9.89
CA ALA A 289 -13.01 2.64 10.97
C ALA A 289 -12.28 1.32 11.25
N LEU A 290 -12.07 1.02 12.53
CA LEU A 290 -11.38 -0.21 12.93
C LEU A 290 -12.34 -1.39 12.99
N GLU A 291 -12.91 -1.72 11.85
CA GLU A 291 -13.80 -2.86 11.67
C GLU A 291 -13.11 -3.93 10.84
N ASN A 292 -13.33 -5.20 11.19
CA ASN A 292 -12.74 -6.27 10.40
C ASN A 292 -13.26 -6.21 8.96
N PRO A 293 -12.37 -6.33 7.96
CA PRO A 293 -12.80 -6.38 6.57
C PRO A 293 -13.74 -7.57 6.34
N PRO A 294 -14.71 -7.44 5.44
CA PRO A 294 -15.62 -8.51 5.15
C PRO A 294 -14.89 -9.75 4.64
N ARG A 295 -15.25 -10.91 5.19
CA ARG A 295 -14.64 -12.17 4.77
C ARG A 295 -15.05 -12.47 3.32
N PRO A 296 -14.09 -12.79 2.43
CA PRO A 296 -14.44 -13.16 1.06
C PRO A 296 -15.22 -14.47 1.02
N ASN A 297 -16.18 -14.56 0.13
CA ASN A 297 -16.93 -15.80 -0.11
C ASN A 297 -16.13 -16.77 -0.98
N LEU A 298 -15.09 -17.36 -0.38
CA LEU A 298 -14.15 -18.31 -1.00
C LEU A 298 -13.99 -19.54 -0.12
N PRO A 299 -13.61 -20.71 -0.69
CA PRO A 299 -13.29 -21.90 0.10
C PRO A 299 -12.21 -21.62 1.16
N GLU A 300 -12.36 -22.22 2.34
CA GLU A 300 -11.44 -22.04 3.48
C GLU A 300 -9.98 -22.28 3.13
N TRP A 301 -9.69 -23.29 2.32
CA TRP A 301 -8.32 -23.62 1.94
C TRP A 301 -7.68 -22.50 1.09
N ILE A 302 -8.47 -21.82 0.22
CA ILE A 302 -7.98 -20.65 -0.54
C ILE A 302 -7.66 -19.52 0.42
N ILE A 303 -8.58 -19.22 1.35
CA ILE A 303 -8.38 -18.17 2.35
C ILE A 303 -7.11 -18.41 3.14
N HIS A 304 -6.91 -19.64 3.59
CA HIS A 304 -5.73 -20.03 4.33
C HIS A 304 -4.42 -19.91 3.53
N GLU A 305 -4.43 -20.32 2.25
CA GLU A 305 -3.23 -20.23 1.39
C GLU A 305 -2.91 -18.77 1.00
N VAL A 306 -3.94 -17.91 0.85
CA VAL A 306 -3.75 -16.46 0.67
C VAL A 306 -3.10 -15.85 1.91
N HIS A 307 -3.65 -16.08 3.10
CA HIS A 307 -3.10 -15.51 4.33
C HIS A 307 -1.64 -15.93 4.57
N ARG A 308 -1.25 -17.12 4.13
CA ARG A 308 0.14 -17.59 4.20
C ARG A 308 1.06 -17.06 3.11
N GLY A 309 0.55 -16.20 2.21
CA GLY A 309 1.32 -15.68 1.08
C GLY A 309 1.71 -16.74 0.04
N ARG A 310 1.02 -17.89 0.01
CA ARG A 310 1.28 -18.96 -0.97
C ARG A 310 0.53 -18.76 -2.28
N LEU A 311 -0.53 -17.95 -2.27
CA LEU A 311 -1.22 -17.50 -3.46
C LEU A 311 -0.91 -16.03 -3.68
N THR A 312 -0.45 -15.69 -4.88
CA THR A 312 -0.04 -14.32 -5.21
C THR A 312 -1.24 -13.36 -5.21
N SER A 313 -0.97 -12.06 -5.11
CA SER A 313 -2.00 -11.02 -5.24
C SER A 313 -2.74 -11.04 -6.59
N PHE A 314 -2.16 -11.65 -7.63
CA PHE A 314 -2.85 -11.87 -8.89
C PHE A 314 -4.01 -12.85 -8.74
N VAL A 315 -3.83 -13.93 -7.98
CA VAL A 315 -4.91 -14.89 -7.68
C VAL A 315 -6.03 -14.21 -6.92
N THR A 316 -5.70 -13.45 -5.87
CA THR A 316 -6.73 -12.74 -5.08
C THR A 316 -7.51 -11.75 -5.92
N SER A 317 -6.84 -10.92 -6.73
CA SER A 317 -7.49 -9.93 -7.59
C SER A 317 -8.43 -10.57 -8.61
N VAL A 318 -8.00 -11.67 -9.24
CA VAL A 318 -8.84 -12.40 -10.22
C VAL A 318 -10.05 -13.05 -9.54
N LEU A 319 -9.86 -13.70 -8.40
CA LEU A 319 -10.95 -14.36 -7.69
C LEU A 319 -11.99 -13.38 -7.14
N THR A 320 -11.55 -12.23 -6.60
CA THR A 320 -12.45 -11.27 -5.92
C THR A 320 -13.01 -10.21 -6.85
N GLN A 321 -12.24 -9.76 -7.86
CA GLN A 321 -12.58 -8.61 -8.71
C GLN A 321 -12.68 -8.96 -10.20
N LYS A 322 -12.28 -10.17 -10.62
CA LYS A 322 -12.16 -10.56 -12.03
C LYS A 322 -11.32 -9.56 -12.84
N SER A 323 -10.28 -9.04 -12.20
CA SER A 323 -9.39 -8.05 -12.79
C SER A 323 -7.94 -8.35 -12.48
N MET A 324 -7.05 -7.91 -13.37
CA MET A 324 -5.62 -7.98 -13.19
C MET A 324 -4.97 -6.68 -13.63
N THR A 325 -4.09 -6.16 -12.79
CA THR A 325 -3.29 -4.99 -13.08
C THR A 325 -1.89 -5.44 -13.48
N LEU A 326 -1.53 -5.25 -14.74
CA LEU A 326 -0.21 -5.52 -15.28
C LEU A 326 0.65 -4.26 -15.06
N THR A 327 1.46 -4.29 -14.01
CA THR A 327 2.30 -3.14 -13.63
C THR A 327 3.33 -2.85 -14.73
N PRO A 328 3.46 -1.59 -15.20
CA PRO A 328 4.43 -1.25 -16.22
C PRO A 328 5.86 -1.66 -15.85
N LEU A 329 6.54 -2.29 -16.77
CA LEU A 329 7.93 -2.72 -16.67
C LEU A 329 8.86 -1.68 -17.31
N VAL A 330 10.13 -1.68 -16.93
CA VAL A 330 11.18 -0.98 -17.68
C VAL A 330 11.53 -1.84 -18.87
N GLU A 331 11.08 -1.45 -20.06
CA GLU A 331 11.18 -2.23 -21.28
C GLU A 331 11.41 -1.33 -22.51
N ASP A 332 11.51 -1.90 -23.69
CA ASP A 332 11.59 -1.17 -24.97
C ASP A 332 10.19 -0.69 -25.38
N PHE A 333 9.90 0.59 -25.16
CA PHE A 333 8.59 1.19 -25.43
C PHE A 333 8.29 1.40 -26.92
N SER A 334 9.25 1.17 -27.82
CA SER A 334 8.99 1.13 -29.27
C SER A 334 8.32 -0.17 -29.71
N LYS A 335 8.31 -1.20 -28.84
CA LYS A 335 7.74 -2.53 -29.06
C LYS A 335 6.40 -2.71 -28.33
N PRO A 336 5.61 -3.74 -28.67
CA PRO A 336 4.46 -4.17 -27.88
C PRO A 336 4.84 -4.46 -26.42
N SER A 337 3.84 -4.44 -25.52
CA SER A 337 4.06 -4.79 -24.11
C SER A 337 4.64 -6.19 -23.95
N SER A 338 5.64 -6.36 -23.11
CA SER A 338 6.20 -7.67 -22.76
C SER A 338 5.15 -8.65 -22.24
N TYR A 339 4.06 -8.13 -21.67
CA TYR A 339 2.93 -8.95 -21.23
C TYR A 339 2.15 -9.61 -22.39
N ASP A 340 2.25 -9.11 -23.62
CA ASP A 340 1.58 -9.76 -24.76
C ASP A 340 2.12 -11.17 -25.00
N ALA A 341 3.40 -11.41 -24.74
CA ALA A 341 4.01 -12.74 -24.86
C ALA A 341 3.40 -13.78 -23.91
N SER A 342 2.91 -13.35 -22.74
CA SER A 342 2.33 -14.24 -21.73
C SER A 342 0.80 -14.29 -21.75
N LEU A 343 0.14 -13.68 -22.75
CA LEU A 343 -1.33 -13.61 -22.80
C LEU A 343 -1.98 -15.00 -22.75
N ARG A 344 -1.46 -15.99 -23.49
CA ARG A 344 -2.01 -17.35 -23.50
C ARG A 344 -1.93 -18.01 -22.12
N ILE A 345 -0.85 -17.79 -21.39
CA ILE A 345 -0.67 -18.32 -20.03
C ILE A 345 -1.71 -17.67 -19.10
N ARG A 346 -1.93 -16.37 -19.21
CA ARG A 346 -2.95 -15.68 -18.41
C ARG A 346 -4.37 -16.12 -18.76
N GLN A 347 -4.67 -16.38 -20.02
CA GLN A 347 -5.98 -16.92 -20.42
C GLN A 347 -6.27 -18.27 -19.73
N PHE A 348 -5.28 -19.18 -19.68
CA PHE A 348 -5.41 -20.44 -18.93
C PHE A 348 -5.52 -20.21 -17.42
N PHE A 349 -4.74 -19.29 -16.87
CA PHE A 349 -4.81 -18.92 -15.48
C PHE A 349 -6.21 -18.40 -15.11
N TYR A 350 -6.81 -17.53 -15.91
CA TYR A 350 -8.18 -17.08 -15.71
C TYR A 350 -9.19 -18.23 -15.84
N GLY A 351 -9.00 -19.11 -16.81
CA GLY A 351 -9.86 -20.29 -17.00
C GLY A 351 -9.88 -21.19 -15.77
N LEU A 352 -8.76 -21.37 -15.09
CA LEU A 352 -8.66 -22.13 -13.83
C LEU A 352 -9.35 -21.43 -12.67
N LEU A 353 -9.29 -20.10 -12.57
CA LEU A 353 -9.79 -19.35 -11.41
C LEU A 353 -11.25 -18.95 -11.53
N VAL A 354 -11.70 -18.53 -12.71
CA VAL A 354 -13.04 -17.92 -12.91
C VAL A 354 -13.84 -18.59 -14.04
N GLY A 355 -13.36 -19.71 -14.58
CA GLY A 355 -14.03 -20.46 -15.63
C GLY A 355 -14.15 -19.66 -16.92
N THR A 356 -15.36 -19.51 -17.44
CA THR A 356 -15.61 -18.78 -18.70
C THR A 356 -15.80 -17.27 -18.52
N GLN A 357 -15.77 -16.76 -17.28
CA GLN A 357 -16.03 -15.34 -17.01
C GLN A 357 -14.85 -14.47 -17.46
N PRO A 358 -15.08 -13.43 -18.29
CA PRO A 358 -14.02 -12.53 -18.72
C PRO A 358 -13.28 -11.89 -17.56
N CYS A 359 -11.98 -11.68 -17.74
CA CYS A 359 -11.13 -10.97 -16.80
C CYS A 359 -10.69 -9.64 -17.40
N LYS A 360 -10.82 -8.55 -16.63
CA LYS A 360 -10.43 -7.22 -17.06
C LYS A 360 -8.95 -6.99 -16.77
N GLU A 361 -8.14 -6.83 -17.79
CA GLU A 361 -6.71 -6.49 -17.66
C GLU A 361 -6.49 -4.99 -17.84
N TYR A 362 -5.68 -4.40 -16.94
CA TYR A 362 -5.14 -3.06 -17.08
C TYR A 362 -3.68 -3.17 -17.51
N ASP A 363 -3.37 -2.69 -18.71
CA ASP A 363 -2.03 -2.73 -19.30
C ASP A 363 -1.72 -1.43 -20.05
N ARG A 364 -0.47 -1.25 -20.46
CA ARG A 364 -0.10 -0.16 -21.34
C ARG A 364 -0.65 -0.37 -22.76
N LYS A 365 -1.04 0.73 -23.38
CA LYS A 365 -1.36 0.80 -24.81
C LYS A 365 -0.36 1.73 -25.49
N GLY A 366 0.55 1.15 -26.26
CA GLY A 366 1.69 1.91 -26.80
C GLY A 366 2.61 2.42 -25.69
N ALA A 367 3.23 3.57 -25.91
CA ALA A 367 4.25 4.13 -25.02
C ALA A 367 3.69 5.02 -23.90
N ASP A 368 2.47 5.56 -24.04
CA ASP A 368 2.03 6.71 -23.24
C ASP A 368 0.64 6.54 -22.61
N ALA A 369 -0.07 5.48 -22.93
CA ALA A 369 -1.44 5.26 -22.44
C ALA A 369 -1.56 3.96 -21.66
N VAL A 370 -2.52 3.94 -20.74
CA VAL A 370 -3.01 2.73 -20.06
C VAL A 370 -4.42 2.47 -20.56
N CYS A 371 -4.72 1.22 -20.87
CA CYS A 371 -6.07 0.80 -21.24
C CYS A 371 -6.53 -0.39 -20.39
N ALA A 372 -7.84 -0.52 -20.29
CA ALA A 372 -8.46 -1.73 -19.81
C ALA A 372 -8.94 -2.55 -21.02
N LYS A 373 -8.67 -3.85 -21.02
CA LYS A 373 -9.16 -4.78 -22.04
C LYS A 373 -9.79 -5.99 -21.37
N GLU A 374 -10.87 -6.50 -21.95
CA GLU A 374 -11.42 -7.78 -21.51
C GLU A 374 -10.64 -8.92 -22.17
N VAL A 375 -10.23 -9.88 -21.36
CA VAL A 375 -9.55 -11.09 -21.81
C VAL A 375 -10.47 -12.28 -21.60
N THR A 376 -10.78 -12.97 -22.70
CA THR A 376 -11.56 -14.20 -22.65
C THR A 376 -10.69 -15.34 -22.13
N PRO A 377 -11.10 -16.02 -21.04
CA PRO A 377 -10.39 -17.15 -20.50
C PRO A 377 -10.39 -18.36 -21.47
N VAL A 378 -9.39 -19.20 -21.32
CA VAL A 378 -9.35 -20.53 -21.93
C VAL A 378 -9.46 -21.54 -20.80
N VAL A 379 -10.62 -22.19 -20.68
CA VAL A 379 -10.81 -23.23 -19.67
C VAL A 379 -10.00 -24.46 -20.08
N PRO A 380 -8.99 -24.85 -19.27
CA PRO A 380 -8.21 -26.03 -19.60
C PRO A 380 -9.07 -27.30 -19.40
N SER A 381 -8.94 -28.24 -20.33
CA SER A 381 -9.50 -29.58 -20.20
C SER A 381 -8.67 -30.46 -19.27
N VAL A 382 -8.31 -29.94 -18.08
CA VAL A 382 -7.47 -30.64 -17.10
C VAL A 382 -8.38 -31.15 -16.00
N THR A 383 -8.28 -32.41 -15.67
CA THR A 383 -9.02 -32.99 -14.55
C THR A 383 -8.29 -32.68 -13.22
N PRO A 384 -8.99 -32.73 -12.07
CA PRO A 384 -8.34 -32.66 -10.75
C PRO A 384 -7.22 -33.69 -10.56
N GLU A 385 -7.34 -34.87 -11.19
CA GLU A 385 -6.34 -35.94 -11.17
C GLU A 385 -5.11 -35.56 -11.98
N ASP A 386 -5.25 -34.83 -13.09
CA ASP A 386 -4.13 -34.31 -13.86
C ASP A 386 -3.37 -33.24 -13.09
N LEU A 387 -4.08 -32.40 -12.31
CA LEU A 387 -3.46 -31.41 -11.43
C LEU A 387 -2.69 -32.06 -10.27
N GLN A 388 -3.19 -33.16 -9.71
CA GLN A 388 -2.45 -33.94 -8.69
C GLN A 388 -1.16 -34.56 -9.25
N LYS A 389 -1.12 -34.93 -10.52
CA LYS A 389 0.09 -35.43 -11.20
C LYS A 389 1.15 -34.33 -11.44
N LEU A 390 0.75 -33.06 -11.42
CA LEU A 390 1.63 -31.90 -11.47
C LEU A 390 2.23 -31.54 -10.09
N GLU A 391 2.30 -32.50 -9.15
CA GLU A 391 3.05 -32.28 -7.93
C GLU A 391 4.47 -31.79 -8.25
N LEU A 392 4.87 -30.70 -7.59
CA LEU A 392 6.18 -30.03 -7.69
C LEU A 392 7.38 -30.99 -7.56
N ASN A 393 7.18 -32.15 -6.97
CA ASN A 393 8.18 -33.22 -6.88
C ASN A 393 8.53 -33.89 -8.21
N ASN A 394 7.75 -33.72 -9.28
CA ASN A 394 8.05 -34.24 -10.60
C ASN A 394 8.83 -33.27 -11.49
N LEU A 395 8.97 -32.01 -11.14
CA LEU A 395 9.78 -31.03 -11.85
C LEU A 395 11.28 -31.36 -11.84
N ASN A 396 11.74 -32.18 -10.89
CA ASN A 396 13.12 -32.66 -10.85
C ASN A 396 13.45 -33.72 -11.93
N LYS A 397 12.49 -34.14 -12.76
CA LYS A 397 12.69 -35.10 -13.85
C LYS A 397 12.74 -34.49 -15.25
N VAL A 398 12.45 -33.20 -15.36
CA VAL A 398 12.66 -32.48 -16.63
C VAL A 398 14.12 -32.04 -16.64
N LYS A 399 14.97 -32.96 -17.07
CA LYS A 399 16.34 -32.60 -17.51
C LYS A 399 16.20 -31.82 -18.82
N CYS A 400 16.72 -30.58 -18.80
CA CYS A 400 17.01 -29.83 -20.02
C CYS A 400 17.89 -30.62 -20.96
#